data_dc24483f5c48eee077ab327bcf06ce4b
#
_entry.id   dc24483f5c48eee077ab327bcf06ce4b
#
_cell.length_a   1.000
_cell.length_b   1.000
_cell.length_c   1.000
_cell.angle_alpha   90.00
_cell.angle_beta   90.00
_cell.angle_gamma   90.00
#
_symmetry.space_group_name_H-M   'P 1'
#
loop_
_entity.id
_entity.type
_entity.pdbx_description
1 polymer ?
#
loop_
_entity_poly.entity_id
_entity_poly.type
_entity_poly.pdbx_seq_one_letter_code
_entity_poly.pdbx_strand_id
1 'polypeptide(L)'
;MNSNGFTLTTGFTAKELRKFRSMKDAHGIQKFLDAIPYHLEDTAWSPRRVLGEETAHCLEGAIFAAAALRANGYPPLLLDFEAENDTDHVIAIYKRDGGWGAVAKSNFTGCRYREPVYRTLRELALSYFNIYCNLRRERTLRRFSGPVNLKRFDRQQWMTTDKPVWFIVYHLFDIKHYPLLTPTMEKKLHRVDERLFQGECCGREVKSRR
;
A
#
# COMPACT_ATOMS: atom_id res chain seq x y z
N MET A 1 0.67 21.46 -18.31
CA MET A 1 0.53 21.53 -16.83
C MET A 1 1.83 22.07 -16.26
N ASN A 2 1.77 23.19 -15.52
CA ASN A 2 2.96 23.87 -15.01
C ASN A 2 3.72 23.00 -14.00
N SER A 3 4.88 22.49 -14.38
CA SER A 3 5.77 21.69 -13.52
C SER A 3 6.17 22.42 -12.22
N ASN A 4 6.25 23.75 -12.26
CA ASN A 4 6.61 24.57 -11.11
C ASN A 4 5.55 24.60 -10.01
N GLY A 5 4.27 24.60 -10.34
CA GLY A 5 3.17 24.59 -9.34
C GLY A 5 3.12 23.31 -8.53
N PHE A 6 3.39 22.15 -9.16
CA PHE A 6 3.40 20.86 -8.44
C PHE A 6 4.60 20.75 -7.47
N THR A 7 5.77 21.23 -7.87
CA THR A 7 6.98 21.24 -7.02
C THR A 7 6.76 22.09 -5.76
N LEU A 8 6.17 23.28 -5.88
CA LEU A 8 5.86 24.16 -4.74
C LEU A 8 4.85 23.53 -3.78
N THR A 9 3.87 22.76 -4.29
CA THR A 9 2.81 22.14 -3.48
C THR A 9 3.28 20.87 -2.75
N THR A 10 4.29 20.15 -3.31
CA THR A 10 4.71 18.85 -2.77
C THR A 10 5.97 18.93 -1.91
N GLY A 11 6.75 19.99 -2.00
CA GLY A 11 8.04 20.15 -1.33
C GLY A 11 9.17 19.27 -1.89
N PHE A 12 8.93 18.49 -2.95
CA PHE A 12 9.99 17.74 -3.64
C PHE A 12 10.93 18.65 -4.42
N THR A 13 12.21 18.31 -4.42
CA THR A 13 13.19 18.89 -5.34
C THR A 13 12.88 18.47 -6.79
N ALA A 14 13.42 19.23 -7.75
CA ALA A 14 13.28 18.90 -9.18
C ALA A 14 13.85 17.50 -9.51
N LYS A 15 14.92 17.07 -8.82
CA LYS A 15 15.54 15.74 -8.99
C LYS A 15 14.61 14.64 -8.50
N GLU A 16 14.06 14.78 -7.30
CA GLU A 16 13.09 13.83 -6.72
C GLU A 16 11.85 13.71 -7.59
N LEU A 17 11.30 14.85 -8.01
CA LEU A 17 10.13 14.88 -8.88
C LEU A 17 10.36 14.18 -10.23
N ARG A 18 11.54 14.36 -10.84
CA ARG A 18 11.93 13.62 -12.04
C ARG A 18 11.97 12.11 -11.78
N LYS A 19 12.49 11.65 -10.62
CA LYS A 19 12.53 10.24 -10.27
C LYS A 19 11.12 9.66 -10.11
N PHE A 20 10.20 10.34 -9.41
CA PHE A 20 8.80 9.92 -9.32
C PHE A 20 8.10 9.86 -10.69
N ARG A 21 8.28 10.87 -11.53
CA ARG A 21 7.70 10.91 -12.88
C ARG A 21 8.30 9.87 -13.84
N SER A 22 9.56 9.48 -13.65
CA SER A 22 10.18 8.45 -14.48
C SER A 22 9.56 7.06 -14.31
N MET A 23 8.80 6.84 -13.24
CA MET A 23 8.02 5.61 -13.03
C MET A 23 6.79 5.53 -13.95
N LYS A 24 6.36 6.66 -14.57
CA LYS A 24 5.34 6.83 -15.60
C LYS A 24 3.92 6.48 -15.18
N ASP A 25 3.69 5.27 -14.67
CA ASP A 25 2.37 4.71 -14.34
C ASP A 25 2.43 3.82 -13.09
N ALA A 26 1.28 3.28 -12.71
CA ALA A 26 1.14 2.41 -11.53
C ALA A 26 2.02 1.14 -11.62
N HIS A 27 2.18 0.57 -12.81
CA HIS A 27 3.04 -0.60 -13.01
C HIS A 27 4.53 -0.27 -12.85
N GLY A 28 4.96 0.89 -13.36
CA GLY A 28 6.33 1.39 -13.15
C GLY A 28 6.63 1.70 -11.68
N ILE A 29 5.63 2.21 -10.93
CA ILE A 29 5.74 2.41 -9.48
C ILE A 29 5.87 1.06 -8.76
N GLN A 30 5.06 0.07 -9.16
CA GLN A 30 5.17 -1.28 -8.60
C GLN A 30 6.54 -1.90 -8.85
N LYS A 31 7.09 -1.79 -10.08
CA LYS A 31 8.43 -2.28 -10.39
C LYS A 31 9.52 -1.67 -9.50
N PHE A 32 9.42 -0.38 -9.19
CA PHE A 32 10.34 0.25 -8.26
C PHE A 32 10.23 -0.35 -6.86
N LEU A 33 9.00 -0.52 -6.34
CA LEU A 33 8.76 -1.12 -5.03
C LEU A 33 9.19 -2.59 -4.96
N ASP A 34 9.04 -3.34 -6.05
CA ASP A 34 9.49 -4.74 -6.11
C ASP A 34 11.02 -4.88 -6.14
N ALA A 35 11.72 -3.88 -6.67
CA ALA A 35 13.18 -3.87 -6.76
C ALA A 35 13.90 -3.52 -5.44
N ILE A 36 13.21 -2.86 -4.50
CA ILE A 36 13.80 -2.52 -3.20
C ILE A 36 13.49 -3.60 -2.15
N PRO A 37 14.36 -3.83 -1.14
CA PRO A 37 14.11 -4.78 -0.04
C PRO A 37 12.84 -4.46 0.74
N TYR A 38 12.29 -5.46 1.44
CA TYR A 38 11.20 -5.24 2.41
C TYR A 38 11.78 -4.78 3.75
N HIS A 39 11.30 -3.64 4.24
CA HIS A 39 11.72 -3.09 5.52
C HIS A 39 11.05 -3.84 6.68
N LEU A 40 11.84 -4.40 7.59
CA LEU A 40 11.33 -5.26 8.68
C LEU A 40 11.11 -4.52 10.00
N GLU A 41 11.49 -3.23 10.08
CA GLU A 41 11.32 -2.42 11.29
C GLU A 41 9.95 -1.71 11.29
N ASP A 42 9.41 -1.48 12.48
CA ASP A 42 8.16 -0.75 12.68
C ASP A 42 8.43 0.76 12.64
N THR A 43 8.27 1.33 11.45
CA THR A 43 8.52 2.74 11.16
C THR A 43 7.40 3.33 10.31
N ALA A 44 7.39 4.65 10.13
CA ALA A 44 6.45 5.35 9.27
C ALA A 44 7.20 6.43 8.48
N TRP A 45 7.93 6.04 7.46
CA TRP A 45 8.77 6.94 6.68
C TRP A 45 7.98 7.72 5.63
N SER A 46 8.42 8.96 5.39
CA SER A 46 7.90 9.75 4.28
C SER A 46 8.40 9.19 2.92
N PRO A 47 7.70 9.48 1.82
CA PRO A 47 8.14 9.13 0.46
C PRO A 47 9.57 9.56 0.12
N ARG A 48 10.01 10.74 0.61
CA ARG A 48 11.40 11.19 0.45
C ARG A 48 12.38 10.23 1.09
N ARG A 49 12.08 9.79 2.32
CA ARG A 49 12.95 8.89 3.05
C ARG A 49 12.99 7.51 2.40
N VAL A 50 11.86 6.95 1.99
CA VAL A 50 11.81 5.69 1.20
C VAL A 50 12.67 5.80 -0.07
N LEU A 51 12.60 6.94 -0.77
CA LEU A 51 13.40 7.17 -1.98
C LEU A 51 14.92 7.21 -1.69
N GLY A 52 15.32 7.71 -0.53
CA GLY A 52 16.73 7.80 -0.13
C GLY A 52 17.29 6.51 0.42
N GLU A 53 16.50 5.78 1.21
CA GLU A 53 16.91 4.53 1.89
C GLU A 53 16.74 3.29 1.00
N GLU A 54 15.97 3.41 -0.08
CA GLU A 54 15.64 2.32 -1.03
C GLU A 54 15.15 1.04 -0.33
N THR A 55 14.31 1.18 0.69
CA THR A 55 13.59 0.09 1.38
C THR A 55 12.25 0.59 1.89
N ALA A 56 11.26 -0.31 2.05
CA ALA A 56 9.95 0.02 2.59
C ALA A 56 9.20 -1.24 3.04
N HIS A 57 8.36 -1.12 4.07
CA HIS A 57 7.30 -2.09 4.36
C HIS A 57 5.96 -1.66 3.72
N CYS A 58 4.85 -2.35 4.03
CA CYS A 58 3.56 -2.14 3.35
C CYS A 58 3.06 -0.70 3.45
N LEU A 59 3.03 -0.11 4.64
CA LEU A 59 2.57 1.26 4.86
C LEU A 59 3.42 2.28 4.11
N GLU A 60 4.74 2.20 4.27
CA GLU A 60 5.68 3.11 3.63
C GLU A 60 5.64 3.01 2.11
N GLY A 61 5.57 1.77 1.60
CA GLY A 61 5.39 1.50 0.17
C GLY A 61 4.08 2.06 -0.39
N ALA A 62 2.98 1.96 0.37
CA ALA A 62 1.70 2.53 -0.03
C ALA A 62 1.73 4.07 -0.03
N ILE A 63 2.30 4.70 1.01
CA ILE A 63 2.46 6.15 1.08
C ILE A 63 3.37 6.65 -0.05
N PHE A 64 4.47 5.95 -0.32
CA PHE A 64 5.37 6.22 -1.45
C PHE A 64 4.63 6.12 -2.79
N ALA A 65 3.89 5.04 -3.01
CA ALA A 65 3.11 4.84 -4.23
C ALA A 65 2.05 5.94 -4.43
N ALA A 66 1.37 6.36 -3.36
CA ALA A 66 0.42 7.47 -3.41
C ALA A 66 1.09 8.79 -3.84
N ALA A 67 2.33 9.07 -3.36
CA ALA A 67 3.09 10.23 -3.79
C ALA A 67 3.53 10.14 -5.26
N ALA A 68 3.98 8.96 -5.71
CA ALA A 68 4.35 8.69 -7.08
C ALA A 68 3.14 8.80 -8.04
N LEU A 69 1.99 8.26 -7.66
CA LEU A 69 0.73 8.42 -8.38
C LEU A 69 0.34 9.90 -8.48
N ARG A 70 0.46 10.66 -7.38
CA ARG A 70 0.22 12.11 -7.39
C ARG A 70 1.15 12.85 -8.35
N ALA A 71 2.43 12.48 -8.41
CA ALA A 71 3.41 13.07 -9.33
C ALA A 71 3.08 12.78 -10.81
N ASN A 72 2.31 11.71 -11.07
CA ASN A 72 1.85 11.28 -12.38
C ASN A 72 0.37 11.65 -12.65
N GLY A 73 -0.22 12.56 -11.86
CA GLY A 73 -1.53 13.16 -12.13
C GLY A 73 -2.73 12.45 -11.48
N TYR A 74 -2.52 11.39 -10.70
CA TYR A 74 -3.58 10.72 -9.94
C TYR A 74 -3.79 11.36 -8.56
N PRO A 75 -4.97 11.22 -7.95
CA PRO A 75 -5.13 11.56 -6.54
C PRO A 75 -4.34 10.59 -5.64
N PRO A 76 -3.68 11.08 -4.56
CA PRO A 76 -2.90 10.23 -3.65
C PRO A 76 -3.84 9.50 -2.67
N LEU A 77 -4.38 8.36 -3.09
CA LEU A 77 -5.35 7.59 -2.33
C LEU A 77 -4.73 6.36 -1.69
N LEU A 78 -5.09 6.12 -0.42
CA LEU A 78 -4.83 4.88 0.29
C LEU A 78 -6.12 4.12 0.55
N LEU A 79 -6.00 2.80 0.67
CA LEU A 79 -7.01 1.89 1.19
C LEU A 79 -6.33 1.02 2.25
N ASP A 80 -6.97 0.90 3.40
CA ASP A 80 -6.49 0.08 4.50
C ASP A 80 -7.28 -1.23 4.60
N PHE A 81 -6.58 -2.32 4.88
CA PHE A 81 -7.14 -3.65 5.12
C PHE A 81 -6.92 -4.04 6.57
N GLU A 82 -8.01 -4.26 7.28
CA GLU A 82 -8.01 -4.76 8.66
C GLU A 82 -8.04 -6.29 8.65
N ALA A 83 -7.09 -6.89 9.37
CA ALA A 83 -6.93 -8.34 9.49
C ALA A 83 -7.13 -8.81 10.93
N GLU A 84 -7.59 -10.05 11.11
CA GLU A 84 -7.75 -10.68 12.42
C GLU A 84 -6.60 -11.63 12.72
N ASN A 85 -5.94 -11.47 13.87
CA ASN A 85 -4.77 -12.26 14.27
C ASN A 85 -3.59 -12.17 13.26
N ASP A 86 -3.44 -11.04 12.62
CA ASP A 86 -2.41 -10.74 11.61
C ASP A 86 -2.12 -9.23 11.59
N THR A 87 -1.14 -8.82 10.80
CA THR A 87 -0.87 -7.40 10.55
C THR A 87 -1.82 -6.86 9.48
N ASP A 88 -2.29 -5.64 9.69
CA ASP A 88 -3.04 -4.89 8.68
C ASP A 88 -2.16 -4.59 7.45
N HIS A 89 -2.81 -4.28 6.33
CA HIS A 89 -2.10 -4.01 5.09
C HIS A 89 -2.65 -2.77 4.39
N VAL A 90 -1.76 -1.85 4.09
CA VAL A 90 -2.10 -0.61 3.38
C VAL A 90 -1.67 -0.70 1.92
N ILE A 91 -2.56 -0.27 1.03
CA ILE A 91 -2.31 -0.20 -0.41
C ILE A 91 -2.58 1.21 -0.94
N ALA A 92 -1.83 1.65 -1.95
CA ALA A 92 -2.21 2.82 -2.74
C ALA A 92 -3.15 2.41 -3.86
N ILE A 93 -4.26 3.12 -4.02
CA ILE A 93 -5.26 2.82 -5.03
C ILE A 93 -5.32 3.90 -6.11
N TYR A 94 -5.65 3.50 -7.32
CA TYR A 94 -5.86 4.40 -8.44
C TYR A 94 -7.03 3.95 -9.30
N LYS A 95 -7.57 4.87 -10.09
CA LYS A 95 -8.66 4.55 -11.03
C LYS A 95 -8.24 4.90 -12.45
N ARG A 96 -8.42 3.96 -13.37
CA ARG A 96 -8.17 4.14 -14.81
C ARG A 96 -9.27 3.44 -15.60
N ASP A 97 -9.80 4.08 -16.62
CA ASP A 97 -10.84 3.54 -17.52
C ASP A 97 -12.06 2.96 -16.78
N GLY A 98 -12.45 3.61 -15.68
CA GLY A 98 -13.58 3.18 -14.83
C GLY A 98 -13.25 2.11 -13.80
N GLY A 99 -12.10 1.42 -13.91
CA GLY A 99 -11.65 0.37 -12.99
C GLY A 99 -10.74 0.86 -11.88
N TRP A 100 -10.83 0.26 -10.70
CA TRP A 100 -9.90 0.42 -9.60
C TRP A 100 -8.73 -0.56 -9.72
N GLY A 101 -7.52 -0.07 -9.47
CA GLY A 101 -6.30 -0.84 -9.35
C GLY A 101 -5.54 -0.47 -8.09
N ALA A 102 -4.46 -1.19 -7.80
CA ALA A 102 -3.64 -0.95 -6.62
C ALA A 102 -2.15 -1.13 -6.88
N VAL A 103 -1.37 -0.39 -6.10
CA VAL A 103 0.08 -0.53 -5.97
C VAL A 103 0.38 -0.77 -4.50
N ALA A 104 1.15 -1.81 -4.17
CA ALA A 104 1.46 -2.13 -2.80
C ALA A 104 2.83 -2.80 -2.64
N LYS A 105 3.47 -2.58 -1.49
CA LYS A 105 4.65 -3.30 -1.04
C LYS A 105 4.22 -4.36 -0.04
N SER A 106 4.56 -5.61 -0.28
CA SER A 106 4.26 -6.70 0.65
C SER A 106 5.41 -7.68 0.73
N ASN A 107 5.54 -8.29 1.91
CA ASN A 107 6.45 -9.41 2.15
C ASN A 107 5.82 -10.76 1.72
N PHE A 108 4.58 -10.75 1.25
CA PHE A 108 3.88 -11.87 0.63
C PHE A 108 3.69 -11.61 -0.86
N THR A 109 3.91 -12.62 -1.67
CA THR A 109 3.98 -12.50 -3.13
C THR A 109 2.70 -11.94 -3.75
N GLY A 110 1.53 -12.39 -3.33
CA GLY A 110 0.26 -12.02 -3.95
C GLY A 110 -0.36 -10.72 -3.41
N CYS A 111 0.10 -10.22 -2.25
CA CYS A 111 -0.47 -9.01 -1.61
C CYS A 111 0.13 -7.71 -2.18
N ARG A 112 0.37 -7.63 -3.49
CA ARG A 112 1.00 -6.51 -4.18
C ARG A 112 0.05 -5.90 -5.22
N TYR A 113 0.53 -5.69 -6.43
CA TYR A 113 -0.15 -5.01 -7.52
C TYR A 113 -1.50 -5.62 -7.92
N ARG A 114 -2.43 -4.73 -8.33
CA ARG A 114 -3.66 -5.11 -9.04
C ARG A 114 -3.89 -4.20 -10.24
N GLU A 115 -4.18 -4.82 -11.37
CA GLU A 115 -4.62 -4.10 -12.58
C GLU A 115 -5.93 -3.35 -12.32
N PRO A 116 -6.20 -2.21 -12.99
CA PRO A 116 -7.38 -1.38 -12.77
C PRO A 116 -8.62 -1.97 -13.47
N VAL A 117 -9.06 -3.15 -13.02
CA VAL A 117 -10.19 -3.90 -13.60
C VAL A 117 -11.37 -4.06 -12.64
N TYR A 118 -11.23 -3.66 -11.38
CA TYR A 118 -12.26 -3.83 -10.35
C TYR A 118 -13.23 -2.66 -10.37
N ARG A 119 -14.53 -2.94 -10.44
CA ARG A 119 -15.58 -1.91 -10.52
C ARG A 119 -15.80 -1.18 -9.21
N THR A 120 -15.60 -1.88 -8.09
CA THR A 120 -15.79 -1.36 -6.73
C THR A 120 -14.54 -1.60 -5.86
N LEU A 121 -14.42 -0.81 -4.79
CA LEU A 121 -13.36 -1.04 -3.80
C LEU A 121 -13.52 -2.37 -3.07
N ARG A 122 -14.77 -2.83 -2.91
CA ARG A 122 -15.05 -4.14 -2.33
C ARG A 122 -14.55 -5.28 -3.23
N GLU A 123 -14.74 -5.19 -4.54
CA GLU A 123 -14.19 -6.17 -5.49
C GLU A 123 -12.66 -6.18 -5.45
N LEU A 124 -12.04 -4.98 -5.43
CA LEU A 124 -10.59 -4.85 -5.28
C LEU A 124 -10.10 -5.51 -3.99
N ALA A 125 -10.75 -5.23 -2.85
CA ALA A 125 -10.39 -5.84 -1.56
C ALA A 125 -10.57 -7.37 -1.57
N LEU A 126 -11.66 -7.88 -2.15
CA LEU A 126 -11.91 -9.32 -2.29
C LEU A 126 -10.86 -10.03 -3.17
N SER A 127 -10.20 -9.32 -4.10
CA SER A 127 -9.13 -9.90 -4.90
C SER A 127 -7.90 -10.31 -4.09
N TYR A 128 -7.75 -9.78 -2.89
CA TYR A 128 -6.70 -10.15 -1.94
C TYR A 128 -7.13 -11.27 -0.97
N PHE A 129 -8.43 -11.50 -0.81
CA PHE A 129 -8.98 -12.33 0.26
C PHE A 129 -8.40 -13.76 0.29
N ASN A 130 -8.32 -14.43 -0.85
CA ASN A 130 -7.91 -15.83 -0.89
C ASN A 130 -6.42 -16.06 -0.60
N ILE A 131 -5.60 -15.04 -0.78
CA ILE A 131 -4.14 -15.10 -0.62
C ILE A 131 -3.67 -14.38 0.65
N TYR A 132 -4.55 -13.63 1.30
CA TYR A 132 -4.22 -12.91 2.54
C TYR A 132 -4.27 -13.85 3.74
N CYS A 133 -3.13 -14.26 4.24
CA CYS A 133 -3.04 -15.23 5.32
C CYS A 133 -1.84 -14.95 6.22
N ASN A 134 -1.98 -15.36 7.50
CA ASN A 134 -0.88 -15.37 8.45
C ASN A 134 0.02 -16.63 8.31
N LEU A 135 1.09 -16.71 9.11
CA LEU A 135 2.02 -17.84 9.09
C LEU A 135 1.40 -19.18 9.56
N ARG A 136 0.20 -19.15 10.14
CA ARG A 136 -0.59 -20.35 10.47
C ARG A 136 -1.52 -20.77 9.32
N ARG A 137 -1.41 -20.10 8.18
CA ARG A 137 -2.24 -20.30 6.97
C ARG A 137 -3.71 -19.97 7.17
N GLU A 138 -4.05 -19.21 8.19
CA GLU A 138 -5.41 -18.72 8.42
C GLU A 138 -5.69 -17.55 7.47
N ARG A 139 -6.86 -17.52 6.82
CA ARG A 139 -7.30 -16.35 6.05
C ARG A 139 -7.74 -15.27 7.02
N THR A 140 -7.01 -14.15 7.02
CA THR A 140 -7.09 -13.17 8.10
C THR A 140 -7.77 -11.86 7.69
N LEU A 141 -7.89 -11.54 6.41
CA LEU A 141 -8.54 -10.33 5.93
C LEU A 141 -10.02 -10.28 6.32
N ARG A 142 -10.44 -9.21 7.01
CA ARG A 142 -11.82 -9.05 7.53
C ARG A 142 -12.53 -7.84 6.96
N ARG A 143 -11.87 -6.70 6.90
CA ARG A 143 -12.48 -5.42 6.56
C ARG A 143 -11.59 -4.61 5.65
N PHE A 144 -12.16 -3.58 5.04
CA PHE A 144 -11.44 -2.58 4.26
C PHE A 144 -12.00 -1.19 4.57
N SER A 145 -11.15 -0.17 4.51
CA SER A 145 -11.56 1.22 4.73
C SER A 145 -12.24 1.86 3.52
N GLY A 146 -12.82 3.04 3.69
CA GLY A 146 -13.03 3.96 2.59
C GLY A 146 -11.70 4.50 2.04
N PRO A 147 -11.68 5.12 0.85
CA PRO A 147 -10.47 5.70 0.29
C PRO A 147 -10.03 6.94 1.08
N VAL A 148 -8.76 6.98 1.49
CA VAL A 148 -8.16 8.12 2.19
C VAL A 148 -7.33 8.95 1.24
N ASN A 149 -7.71 10.21 1.03
CA ASN A 149 -6.94 11.13 0.20
C ASN A 149 -5.90 11.87 1.05
N LEU A 150 -4.62 11.56 0.81
CA LEU A 150 -3.50 12.12 1.56
C LEU A 150 -3.28 13.63 1.35
N LYS A 151 -3.96 14.28 0.40
CA LYS A 151 -3.96 15.75 0.29
C LYS A 151 -4.38 16.45 1.59
N ARG A 152 -5.20 15.83 2.41
CA ARG A 152 -5.60 16.35 3.74
C ARG A 152 -4.42 16.59 4.68
N PHE A 153 -3.30 15.91 4.45
CA PHE A 153 -2.08 16.00 5.23
C PHE A 153 -0.99 16.87 4.57
N ASP A 154 -1.30 17.62 3.50
CA ASP A 154 -0.31 18.44 2.81
C ASP A 154 0.36 19.48 3.73
N ARG A 155 -0.38 20.02 4.71
CA ARG A 155 0.18 20.95 5.71
C ARG A 155 1.22 20.30 6.62
N GLN A 156 1.16 18.98 6.84
CA GLN A 156 2.15 18.21 7.58
C GLN A 156 3.34 17.76 6.71
N GLN A 157 3.37 18.15 5.44
CA GLN A 157 4.45 17.83 4.50
C GLN A 157 4.75 16.32 4.41
N TRP A 158 3.70 15.49 4.45
CA TRP A 158 3.78 14.03 4.52
C TRP A 158 4.70 13.38 3.47
N MET A 159 4.92 14.05 2.33
CA MET A 159 5.78 13.52 1.25
C MET A 159 7.28 13.73 1.50
N THR A 160 7.64 14.74 2.29
CA THR A 160 9.02 15.26 2.33
C THR A 160 9.57 15.48 3.74
N THR A 161 8.75 15.32 4.77
CA THR A 161 9.19 15.47 6.17
C THR A 161 10.24 14.42 6.54
N ASP A 162 11.24 14.83 7.35
CA ASP A 162 12.20 13.91 7.95
C ASP A 162 11.64 13.22 9.20
N LYS A 163 10.52 13.73 9.73
CA LYS A 163 9.81 13.11 10.87
C LYS A 163 8.94 11.95 10.41
N PRO A 164 8.73 10.93 11.25
CA PRO A 164 7.79 9.85 10.98
C PRO A 164 6.37 10.37 10.72
N VAL A 165 5.66 9.75 9.79
CA VAL A 165 4.29 10.15 9.39
C VAL A 165 3.20 9.34 10.12
N TRP A 166 3.38 9.05 11.40
CA TRP A 166 2.43 8.29 12.22
C TRP A 166 1.02 8.88 12.24
N PHE A 167 0.86 10.18 11.99
CA PHE A 167 -0.46 10.80 11.87
C PHE A 167 -1.32 10.21 10.73
N ILE A 168 -0.70 9.63 9.70
CA ILE A 168 -1.42 8.89 8.65
C ILE A 168 -1.93 7.55 9.22
N VAL A 169 -1.10 6.84 9.98
CA VAL A 169 -1.43 5.56 10.62
C VAL A 169 -2.60 5.73 11.59
N TYR A 170 -2.50 6.69 12.50
CA TYR A 170 -3.57 6.98 13.46
C TYR A 170 -4.90 7.31 12.75
N HIS A 171 -4.81 8.06 11.63
CA HIS A 171 -6.00 8.33 10.86
C HIS A 171 -6.59 7.07 10.20
N LEU A 172 -5.76 6.14 9.70
CA LEU A 172 -6.23 4.87 9.13
C LEU A 172 -6.93 4.00 10.19
N PHE A 173 -6.44 3.98 11.43
CA PHE A 173 -7.11 3.27 12.53
C PHE A 173 -8.45 3.90 12.95
N ASP A 174 -8.58 5.22 12.88
CA ASP A 174 -9.77 5.95 13.32
C ASP A 174 -10.92 5.95 12.32
N ILE A 175 -10.67 5.61 11.05
CA ILE A 175 -11.70 5.67 10.02
C ILE A 175 -12.56 4.42 10.01
N LYS A 176 -13.76 4.55 9.42
CA LYS A 176 -14.69 3.44 9.27
C LYS A 176 -14.17 2.36 8.33
N HIS A 177 -14.18 1.12 8.79
CA HIS A 177 -13.96 -0.08 7.99
C HIS A 177 -15.26 -0.82 7.72
N TYR A 178 -15.36 -1.41 6.54
CA TYR A 178 -16.53 -2.14 6.05
C TYR A 178 -16.23 -3.63 6.00
N PRO A 179 -17.11 -4.49 6.53
CA PRO A 179 -16.86 -5.93 6.55
C PRO A 179 -16.88 -6.54 5.14
N LEU A 180 -15.96 -7.43 4.87
CA LEU A 180 -15.92 -8.26 3.67
C LEU A 180 -16.78 -9.51 3.82
N LEU A 181 -16.91 -10.02 5.04
CA LEU A 181 -17.56 -11.27 5.38
C LEU A 181 -18.69 -11.04 6.38
N THR A 182 -19.63 -11.96 6.42
CA THR A 182 -20.57 -12.09 7.52
C THR A 182 -19.95 -12.96 8.63
N PRO A 183 -20.40 -12.85 9.90
CA PRO A 183 -19.92 -13.70 10.99
C PRO A 183 -20.07 -15.21 10.72
N THR A 184 -21.07 -15.60 9.94
CA THR A 184 -21.28 -17.00 9.53
C THR A 184 -20.23 -17.47 8.52
N MET A 185 -19.80 -16.59 7.60
CA MET A 185 -18.73 -16.91 6.65
C MET A 185 -17.39 -17.06 7.38
N GLU A 186 -17.06 -16.14 8.29
CA GLU A 186 -15.81 -16.16 9.06
C GLU A 186 -15.59 -17.48 9.80
N LYS A 187 -16.64 -18.00 10.46
CA LYS A 187 -16.60 -19.28 11.20
C LYS A 187 -16.35 -20.50 10.32
N LYS A 188 -16.57 -20.40 9.01
CA LYS A 188 -16.46 -21.51 8.05
C LYS A 188 -15.22 -21.41 7.14
N LEU A 189 -14.32 -20.48 7.41
CA LEU A 189 -13.12 -20.31 6.59
C LEU A 189 -12.18 -21.51 6.74
N HIS A 190 -11.73 -22.01 5.60
CA HIS A 190 -10.67 -23.01 5.55
C HIS A 190 -9.31 -22.33 5.54
N ARG A 191 -8.28 -23.00 6.05
CA ARG A 191 -6.90 -22.56 5.91
C ARG A 191 -6.48 -22.56 4.45
N VAL A 192 -5.47 -21.73 4.13
CA VAL A 192 -4.81 -21.75 2.84
C VAL A 192 -4.05 -23.07 2.70
N ASP A 193 -4.13 -23.71 1.52
CA ASP A 193 -3.39 -24.93 1.24
C ASP A 193 -1.88 -24.66 1.20
N GLU A 194 -1.10 -25.73 1.37
CA GLU A 194 0.35 -25.64 1.49
C GLU A 194 1.01 -25.05 0.23
N ARG A 195 0.55 -25.45 -0.95
CA ARG A 195 1.15 -24.99 -2.22
C ARG A 195 0.96 -23.48 -2.42
N LEU A 196 -0.26 -22.98 -2.15
CA LEU A 196 -0.54 -21.56 -2.22
C LEU A 196 0.26 -20.79 -1.18
N PHE A 197 0.33 -21.29 0.06
CA PHE A 197 1.09 -20.65 1.14
C PHE A 197 2.60 -20.56 0.81
N GLN A 198 3.20 -21.62 0.26
CA GLN A 198 4.59 -21.58 -0.17
C GLN A 198 4.81 -20.57 -1.30
N GLY A 199 3.88 -20.48 -2.25
CA GLY A 199 3.90 -19.44 -3.29
C GLY A 199 3.84 -18.03 -2.71
N GLU A 200 2.99 -17.79 -1.71
CA GLU A 200 2.89 -16.50 -1.03
C GLU A 200 4.15 -16.14 -0.23
N CYS A 201 4.85 -17.12 0.31
CA CYS A 201 6.09 -16.92 1.07
C CYS A 201 7.35 -16.85 0.18
N CYS A 202 7.23 -17.03 -1.13
CA CYS A 202 8.37 -17.00 -2.05
C CYS A 202 9.06 -15.62 -2.02
N GLY A 203 10.37 -15.60 -1.74
CA GLY A 203 11.15 -14.37 -1.62
C GLY A 203 10.87 -13.52 -0.36
N ARG A 204 10.16 -14.10 0.63
CA ARG A 204 9.86 -13.40 1.88
C ARG A 204 11.13 -13.14 2.68
N GLU A 205 11.31 -11.88 3.09
CA GLU A 205 12.38 -11.49 4.00
C GLU A 205 12.00 -11.79 5.46
N VAL A 206 12.98 -12.22 6.24
CA VAL A 206 12.84 -12.52 7.67
C VAL A 206 13.98 -11.87 8.44
N LYS A 207 13.71 -11.40 9.69
CA LYS A 207 14.79 -10.95 10.57
C LYS A 207 15.74 -12.12 10.83
N SER A 208 17.03 -11.92 10.55
CA SER A 208 18.04 -12.89 10.96
C SER A 208 18.00 -13.00 12.50
N ARG A 209 17.86 -14.21 13.03
CA ARG A 209 18.08 -14.44 14.47
C ARG A 209 19.55 -14.14 14.74
N ARG A 210 19.82 -13.03 15.41
CA ARG A 210 21.11 -12.77 16.04
C ARG A 210 21.15 -13.47 17.38
#